data_e840da1bb0357001e84e5e3b1aeb2e78
#
_entry.id   e840da1bb0357001e84e5e3b1aeb2e78
#
_cell.length_a   1.000
_cell.length_b   1.000
_cell.length_c   1.000
_cell.angle_alpha   90.00
_cell.angle_beta   90.00
_cell.angle_gamma   90.00
#
_symmetry.space_group_name_H-M   'P 1'
#
loop_
_entity.id
_entity.type
_entity.pdbx_description
1 polymer ?
#
loop_
_entity_poly.entity_id
_entity_poly.type
_entity_poly.pdbx_seq_one_letter_code
_entity_poly.pdbx_strand_id
1 'polypeptide(L)'
;MRRLLLLAAILVAMPVFGAGGRSIDITKAGAKAGGAKDNAPAIQKAIDKVSKAGGGTVVVPAGEFLTGPLELKSGVELHLEMGARLLGVANIDAYDKAHNIIDGRKSNHSALIYAYKQNNIAVTGLGTIDGQGGDPAFNVGKEDPGGRPMIILFRECKDVTVKDVRLENSAHWVEYYTDCERVMVSGVKVYSHCNYNNDGIDIESKDVVVEGCIFDCEDDAICLKGASDNLCENVSVSNCVAASNCNAIKLGTGSTKGYRNVTISNITVRSASEDNFRHWSTKIPGITAPTTVISGIAVEMVDGGLCENVTISNIAMRDVQTPIFIRMGRRCESKLPGGSRMKGIVISGVTAVSESMMSSSITGVPGLYPENIYLSDIDITAPGGGTADMANIVVPEAEDSYPENRKLGHTLPASGLYIRHANNVYLSNVRFHFREPDARPLIVTDDCTNVVER
;
A
#
# COMPACT_ATOMS: atom_id res chain seq x y z
N MET A 1 -10.81 20.83 65.26
CA MET A 1 -10.28 19.54 64.84
C MET A 1 -10.03 19.59 63.33
N ARG A 2 -8.78 19.88 62.95
CA ARG A 2 -8.34 19.92 61.54
C ARG A 2 -7.81 18.53 61.15
N ARG A 3 -8.46 17.87 60.18
CA ARG A 3 -7.97 16.60 59.62
C ARG A 3 -6.93 16.92 58.51
N LEU A 4 -5.70 16.56 58.77
CA LEU A 4 -4.62 16.50 57.75
C LEU A 4 -4.92 15.30 56.85
N LEU A 5 -5.11 15.55 55.56
CA LEU A 5 -5.04 14.52 54.52
C LEU A 5 -3.58 14.38 54.08
N LEU A 6 -2.98 13.24 54.38
CA LEU A 6 -1.71 12.83 53.79
C LEU A 6 -2.00 12.33 52.36
N LEU A 7 -1.53 13.07 51.36
CA LEU A 7 -1.37 12.54 50.01
C LEU A 7 -0.08 11.68 49.94
N ALA A 8 -0.25 10.37 49.81
CA ALA A 8 0.84 9.48 49.47
C ALA A 8 1.08 9.58 47.97
N ALA A 9 2.21 10.19 47.57
CA ALA A 9 2.68 10.19 46.21
C ALA A 9 3.24 8.80 45.90
N ILE A 10 2.52 8.02 45.10
CA ILE A 10 3.05 6.78 44.53
C ILE A 10 4.02 7.18 43.39
N LEU A 11 5.32 7.11 43.67
CA LEU A 11 6.35 7.19 42.63
C LEU A 11 6.27 5.88 41.84
N VAL A 12 5.65 5.93 40.67
CA VAL A 12 5.80 4.87 39.66
C VAL A 12 7.20 5.04 39.10
N ALA A 13 8.12 4.18 39.51
CA ALA A 13 9.43 4.06 38.89
C ALA A 13 9.22 3.54 37.46
N MET A 14 9.23 4.46 36.49
CA MET A 14 9.40 4.06 35.09
C MET A 14 10.79 3.44 34.97
N PRO A 15 10.91 2.27 34.34
CA PRO A 15 12.23 1.73 34.04
C PRO A 15 12.93 2.74 33.11
N VAL A 16 13.95 3.41 33.61
CA VAL A 16 14.92 4.13 32.80
C VAL A 16 15.67 3.03 32.04
N PHE A 17 15.33 2.83 30.79
CA PHE A 17 16.16 2.07 29.87
C PHE A 17 17.52 2.77 29.82
N GLY A 18 18.50 2.16 30.46
CA GLY A 18 19.86 2.68 30.56
C GLY A 18 20.40 2.93 29.15
N ALA A 19 20.81 4.16 28.90
CA ALA A 19 21.57 4.57 27.73
C ALA A 19 22.90 3.78 27.66
N GLY A 20 22.88 2.65 26.98
CA GLY A 20 24.02 1.73 26.81
C GLY A 20 23.70 0.61 25.84
N GLY A 21 22.77 0.82 24.89
CA GLY A 21 22.50 -0.13 23.81
C GLY A 21 23.80 -0.47 23.07
N ARG A 22 24.07 -1.76 22.86
CA ARG A 22 25.26 -2.17 22.09
C ARG A 22 25.09 -1.70 20.65
N SER A 23 26.03 -0.89 20.19
CA SER A 23 26.14 -0.50 18.79
C SER A 23 27.29 -1.28 18.15
N ILE A 24 27.02 -1.91 17.00
CA ILE A 24 28.04 -2.61 16.21
C ILE A 24 28.03 -2.04 14.80
N ASP A 25 29.12 -1.39 14.43
CA ASP A 25 29.41 -1.04 13.05
C ASP A 25 29.77 -2.30 12.26
N ILE A 26 29.12 -2.52 11.11
CA ILE A 26 29.30 -3.73 10.28
C ILE A 26 30.73 -3.91 9.79
N THR A 27 31.47 -2.84 9.60
CA THR A 27 32.90 -2.92 9.19
C THR A 27 33.77 -3.55 10.28
N LYS A 28 33.43 -3.30 11.55
CA LYS A 28 34.08 -3.96 12.71
C LYS A 28 33.68 -5.43 12.84
N ALA A 29 32.57 -5.83 12.20
CA ALA A 29 32.16 -7.23 12.11
C ALA A 29 32.75 -7.94 10.88
N GLY A 30 33.49 -7.22 10.02
CA GLY A 30 34.18 -7.74 8.86
C GLY A 30 33.53 -7.44 7.50
N ALA A 31 32.50 -6.60 7.48
CA ALA A 31 31.93 -6.10 6.22
C ALA A 31 32.92 -5.17 5.53
N LYS A 32 32.90 -5.19 4.20
CA LYS A 32 33.78 -4.38 3.34
C LYS A 32 32.96 -3.60 2.33
N ALA A 33 33.15 -2.30 2.30
CA ALA A 33 32.58 -1.44 1.27
C ALA A 33 33.17 -1.72 -0.12
N GLY A 34 32.49 -1.24 -1.17
CA GLY A 34 32.93 -1.34 -2.56
C GLY A 34 32.10 -2.28 -3.43
N GLY A 35 30.98 -2.82 -2.94
CA GLY A 35 29.99 -3.54 -3.75
C GLY A 35 30.40 -4.89 -4.35
N ALA A 36 31.64 -5.36 -4.14
CA ALA A 36 32.16 -6.56 -4.79
C ALA A 36 32.02 -7.85 -3.98
N LYS A 37 31.83 -7.74 -2.67
CA LYS A 37 31.79 -8.88 -1.75
C LYS A 37 30.46 -8.94 -1.06
N ASP A 38 29.83 -10.12 -1.03
CA ASP A 38 28.66 -10.36 -0.22
C ASP A 38 29.03 -10.24 1.29
N ASN A 39 28.43 -9.25 1.94
CA ASN A 39 28.61 -8.93 3.34
C ASN A 39 27.54 -9.56 4.24
N ALA A 40 26.56 -10.30 3.72
CA ALA A 40 25.49 -10.89 4.52
C ALA A 40 26.02 -11.68 5.73
N PRO A 41 27.06 -12.52 5.63
CA PRO A 41 27.57 -13.25 6.80
C PRO A 41 28.10 -12.33 7.90
N ALA A 42 28.73 -11.19 7.54
CA ALA A 42 29.28 -10.25 8.51
C ALA A 42 28.17 -9.43 9.17
N ILE A 43 27.21 -8.96 8.37
CA ILE A 43 26.07 -8.17 8.85
C ILE A 43 25.16 -9.06 9.72
N GLN A 44 24.84 -10.28 9.28
CA GLN A 44 24.04 -11.23 10.07
C GLN A 44 24.69 -11.58 11.40
N LYS A 45 26.01 -11.79 11.42
CA LYS A 45 26.75 -11.99 12.67
C LYS A 45 26.62 -10.81 13.63
N ALA A 46 26.61 -9.58 13.12
CA ALA A 46 26.38 -8.38 13.93
C ALA A 46 24.95 -8.36 14.50
N ILE A 47 23.95 -8.62 13.67
CA ILE A 47 22.53 -8.72 14.07
C ILE A 47 22.35 -9.78 15.17
N ASP A 48 22.85 -11.00 14.95
CA ASP A 48 22.75 -12.09 15.89
C ASP A 48 23.43 -11.77 17.25
N LYS A 49 24.58 -11.09 17.19
CA LYS A 49 25.31 -10.70 18.39
C LYS A 49 24.59 -9.63 19.21
N VAL A 50 24.01 -8.65 18.52
CA VAL A 50 23.22 -7.58 19.16
C VAL A 50 21.96 -8.17 19.79
N SER A 51 21.20 -8.98 19.05
CA SER A 51 20.00 -9.64 19.56
C SER A 51 20.29 -10.54 20.79
N LYS A 52 21.30 -11.40 20.72
CA LYS A 52 21.72 -12.26 21.85
C LYS A 52 22.15 -11.48 23.09
N ALA A 53 22.57 -10.23 22.91
CA ALA A 53 22.98 -9.36 24.02
C ALA A 53 21.80 -8.58 24.63
N GLY A 54 20.57 -8.84 24.19
CA GLY A 54 19.36 -8.17 24.69
C GLY A 54 18.91 -6.97 23.85
N GLY A 55 19.55 -6.73 22.70
CA GLY A 55 19.18 -5.66 21.78
C GLY A 55 20.21 -4.57 21.59
N GLY A 56 19.96 -3.69 20.62
CA GLY A 56 20.81 -2.54 20.27
C GLY A 56 20.81 -2.26 18.77
N THR A 57 21.84 -1.56 18.30
CA THR A 57 21.91 -1.04 16.94
C THR A 57 23.04 -1.71 16.13
N VAL A 58 22.71 -2.16 14.94
CA VAL A 58 23.68 -2.54 13.90
C VAL A 58 23.79 -1.38 12.92
N VAL A 59 24.97 -0.76 12.87
CA VAL A 59 25.19 0.44 12.07
C VAL A 59 25.82 0.08 10.73
N VAL A 60 25.19 0.52 9.66
CA VAL A 60 25.74 0.51 8.29
C VAL A 60 26.32 1.91 8.04
N PRO A 61 27.64 2.10 8.05
CA PRO A 61 28.26 3.41 7.83
C PRO A 61 28.19 3.82 6.35
N ALA A 62 28.57 5.08 6.06
CA ALA A 62 28.66 5.56 4.69
C ALA A 62 29.54 4.62 3.83
N GLY A 63 29.06 4.31 2.63
CA GLY A 63 29.70 3.40 1.69
C GLY A 63 28.67 2.41 1.08
N GLU A 64 29.13 1.65 0.08
CA GLU A 64 28.32 0.72 -0.65
C GLU A 64 28.65 -0.73 -0.22
N PHE A 65 27.64 -1.46 0.24
CA PHE A 65 27.79 -2.81 0.77
C PHE A 65 26.84 -3.77 0.05
N LEU A 66 27.39 -4.64 -0.80
CA LEU A 66 26.66 -5.75 -1.41
C LEU A 66 26.27 -6.74 -0.30
N THR A 67 25.03 -7.20 -0.28
CA THR A 67 24.54 -8.15 0.73
C THR A 67 23.47 -9.08 0.17
N GLY A 68 23.55 -10.35 0.51
CA GLY A 68 22.43 -11.27 0.43
C GLY A 68 21.36 -10.95 1.48
N PRO A 69 20.30 -11.77 1.56
CA PRO A 69 19.20 -11.55 2.51
C PRO A 69 19.67 -11.54 3.97
N LEU A 70 19.07 -10.63 4.74
CA LEU A 70 19.34 -10.41 6.16
C LEU A 70 18.11 -10.70 7.00
N GLU A 71 18.23 -11.57 7.99
CA GLU A 71 17.18 -11.84 8.97
C GLU A 71 17.30 -10.87 10.15
N LEU A 72 16.35 -9.96 10.28
CA LEU A 72 16.29 -9.06 11.43
C LEU A 72 15.73 -9.81 12.64
N LYS A 73 16.38 -9.62 13.80
CA LYS A 73 16.08 -10.34 15.05
C LYS A 73 15.53 -9.40 16.11
N SER A 74 14.80 -9.97 17.06
CA SER A 74 14.19 -9.21 18.16
C SER A 74 15.19 -8.32 18.89
N GLY A 75 14.75 -7.09 19.18
CA GLY A 75 15.53 -6.07 19.85
C GLY A 75 16.60 -5.38 18.99
N VAL A 76 16.62 -5.60 17.67
CA VAL A 76 17.65 -5.05 16.78
C VAL A 76 17.11 -3.90 15.93
N GLU A 77 17.84 -2.81 15.95
CA GLU A 77 17.77 -1.73 14.96
C GLU A 77 18.87 -1.93 13.91
N LEU A 78 18.50 -2.01 12.63
CA LEU A 78 19.42 -1.86 11.51
C LEU A 78 19.41 -0.39 11.09
N HIS A 79 20.49 0.33 11.40
CA HIS A 79 20.61 1.77 11.17
C HIS A 79 21.54 2.07 10.00
N LEU A 80 21.04 2.76 9.00
CA LEU A 80 21.80 3.17 7.82
C LEU A 80 22.18 4.65 7.95
N GLU A 81 23.47 4.94 8.11
CA GLU A 81 23.95 6.33 8.15
C GLU A 81 23.74 7.03 6.79
N MET A 82 23.75 8.35 6.79
CA MET A 82 23.74 9.14 5.55
C MET A 82 24.92 8.71 4.65
N GLY A 83 24.64 8.41 3.38
CA GLY A 83 25.64 7.88 2.43
C GLY A 83 25.88 6.38 2.53
N ALA A 84 25.22 5.67 3.44
CA ALA A 84 25.17 4.21 3.43
C ALA A 84 24.29 3.69 2.29
N ARG A 85 24.73 2.65 1.60
CA ARG A 85 23.95 1.95 0.57
C ARG A 85 24.11 0.44 0.74
N LEU A 86 23.02 -0.25 1.09
CA LEU A 86 22.94 -1.70 1.02
C LEU A 86 22.44 -2.10 -0.37
N LEU A 87 23.23 -2.90 -1.10
CA LEU A 87 22.88 -3.44 -2.41
C LEU A 87 22.48 -4.90 -2.25
N GLY A 88 21.30 -5.27 -2.69
CA GLY A 88 20.89 -6.67 -2.77
C GLY A 88 21.70 -7.44 -3.82
N VAL A 89 22.12 -8.67 -3.53
CA VAL A 89 22.76 -9.51 -4.54
C VAL A 89 21.80 -9.82 -5.68
N ALA A 90 22.22 -9.63 -6.93
CA ALA A 90 21.43 -9.95 -8.12
C ALA A 90 21.56 -11.45 -8.44
N ASN A 91 21.01 -12.28 -7.56
CA ASN A 91 20.95 -13.73 -7.71
C ASN A 91 19.72 -14.26 -6.99
N ILE A 92 18.74 -14.74 -7.74
CA ILE A 92 17.44 -15.19 -7.20
C ILE A 92 17.61 -16.34 -6.21
N ASP A 93 18.53 -17.27 -6.46
CA ASP A 93 18.75 -18.44 -5.59
C ASP A 93 19.29 -18.04 -4.20
N ALA A 94 19.90 -16.86 -4.09
CA ALA A 94 20.40 -16.37 -2.80
C ALA A 94 19.27 -16.10 -1.79
N TYR A 95 18.03 -15.92 -2.27
CA TYR A 95 16.86 -15.60 -1.45
C TYR A 95 16.06 -16.81 -0.99
N ASP A 96 16.40 -18.04 -1.42
CA ASP A 96 15.69 -19.27 -1.04
C ASP A 96 15.60 -19.49 0.46
N LYS A 97 16.66 -19.13 1.19
CA LYS A 97 16.66 -19.26 2.66
C LYS A 97 15.66 -18.31 3.32
N ALA A 98 15.57 -17.07 2.84
CA ALA A 98 14.61 -16.09 3.32
C ALA A 98 13.17 -16.59 3.04
N HIS A 99 12.92 -17.09 1.85
CA HIS A 99 11.66 -17.71 1.46
C HIS A 99 11.24 -18.83 2.42
N ASN A 100 12.11 -19.80 2.69
CA ASN A 100 11.81 -20.95 3.53
C ASN A 100 11.53 -20.60 5.00
N ILE A 101 12.10 -19.53 5.53
CA ILE A 101 11.89 -19.11 6.92
C ILE A 101 10.55 -18.39 7.10
N ILE A 102 10.21 -17.51 6.16
CA ILE A 102 9.00 -16.69 6.25
C ILE A 102 7.76 -17.54 6.05
N ASP A 103 7.88 -18.63 5.31
CA ASP A 103 6.74 -19.32 4.81
C ASP A 103 6.88 -20.83 4.86
N GLY A 104 6.54 -21.42 5.96
CA GLY A 104 6.22 -22.86 6.00
C GLY A 104 4.99 -23.21 5.12
N ARG A 105 4.42 -22.25 4.44
CA ARG A 105 3.42 -22.34 3.38
C ARG A 105 4.13 -22.07 2.07
N LYS A 106 3.66 -22.62 0.99
CA LYS A 106 4.16 -22.48 -0.39
C LYS A 106 3.93 -21.07 -0.98
N SER A 107 4.24 -19.98 -0.27
CA SER A 107 4.22 -18.66 -0.86
C SER A 107 5.61 -18.34 -1.39
N ASN A 108 5.62 -17.72 -2.52
CA ASN A 108 6.83 -17.39 -3.27
C ASN A 108 7.44 -16.04 -2.81
N HIS A 109 7.20 -15.64 -1.57
CA HIS A 109 7.66 -14.36 -1.05
C HIS A 109 9.03 -14.48 -0.39
N SER A 110 9.97 -13.69 -0.86
CA SER A 110 11.30 -13.53 -0.29
C SER A 110 11.65 -12.05 -0.18
N ALA A 111 12.65 -11.69 0.61
CA ALA A 111 13.08 -10.30 0.74
C ALA A 111 14.55 -10.16 1.12
N LEU A 112 15.10 -8.98 0.82
CA LEU A 112 16.46 -8.60 1.21
C LEU A 112 16.58 -8.41 2.73
N ILE A 113 15.62 -7.73 3.34
CA ILE A 113 15.50 -7.58 4.81
C ILE A 113 14.20 -8.27 5.22
N TYR A 114 14.29 -9.32 6.04
CA TYR A 114 13.12 -10.05 6.46
C TYR A 114 13.11 -10.34 7.96
N ALA A 115 11.91 -10.52 8.50
CA ALA A 115 11.71 -10.94 9.88
C ALA A 115 10.46 -11.81 10.01
N TYR A 116 10.55 -12.85 10.84
CA TYR A 116 9.42 -13.71 11.16
C TYR A 116 9.30 -13.90 12.67
N LYS A 117 8.12 -13.55 13.22
CA LYS A 117 7.83 -13.68 14.67
C LYS A 117 8.84 -12.96 15.56
N GLN A 118 9.32 -11.80 15.12
CA GLN A 118 10.25 -10.97 15.88
C GLN A 118 9.51 -9.82 16.58
N ASN A 119 10.11 -9.31 17.65
CA ASN A 119 9.52 -8.20 18.41
C ASN A 119 10.54 -7.07 18.57
N ASN A 120 10.06 -5.83 18.59
CA ASN A 120 10.88 -4.63 18.78
C ASN A 120 12.05 -4.61 17.79
N ILE A 121 11.70 -4.50 16.50
CA ILE A 121 12.66 -4.45 15.40
C ILE A 121 12.53 -3.11 14.67
N ALA A 122 13.66 -2.62 14.16
CA ALA A 122 13.66 -1.36 13.41
C ALA A 122 14.63 -1.39 12.22
N VAL A 123 14.25 -0.66 11.16
CA VAL A 123 15.11 -0.28 10.05
C VAL A 123 15.05 1.25 9.95
N THR A 124 16.17 1.92 10.18
CA THR A 124 16.18 3.39 10.32
C THR A 124 17.36 4.06 9.62
N GLY A 125 17.31 5.38 9.55
CA GLY A 125 18.42 6.21 9.11
C GLY A 125 18.20 6.85 7.74
N LEU A 126 19.23 7.54 7.23
CA LEU A 126 19.15 8.34 6.00
C LEU A 126 19.86 7.67 4.81
N GLY A 127 20.23 6.40 4.96
CA GLY A 127 20.84 5.62 3.90
C GLY A 127 19.81 4.99 2.95
N THR A 128 20.32 4.26 1.97
CA THR A 128 19.54 3.62 0.90
C THR A 128 19.63 2.09 1.00
N ILE A 129 18.53 1.42 0.79
CA ILE A 129 18.47 -0.03 0.51
C ILE A 129 18.02 -0.19 -0.95
N ASP A 130 18.88 -0.75 -1.78
CA ASP A 130 18.65 -0.95 -3.20
C ASP A 130 18.54 -2.45 -3.49
N GLY A 131 17.37 -2.87 -3.96
CA GLY A 131 17.11 -4.27 -4.28
C GLY A 131 17.76 -4.76 -5.56
N GLN A 132 18.33 -3.85 -6.40
CA GLN A 132 18.87 -4.14 -7.74
C GLN A 132 17.88 -4.90 -8.64
N GLY A 133 16.58 -4.71 -8.41
CA GLY A 133 15.49 -5.48 -9.02
C GLY A 133 15.36 -5.38 -10.54
N GLY A 134 16.03 -4.42 -11.15
CA GLY A 134 16.13 -4.30 -12.61
C GLY A 134 17.21 -5.19 -13.25
N ASP A 135 18.00 -5.92 -12.45
CA ASP A 135 19.01 -6.84 -12.99
C ASP A 135 18.34 -8.00 -13.76
N PRO A 136 18.91 -8.43 -14.88
CA PRO A 136 18.41 -9.56 -15.68
C PRO A 136 18.18 -10.85 -14.88
N ALA A 137 18.88 -11.06 -13.77
CA ALA A 137 18.68 -12.22 -12.89
C ALA A 137 17.26 -12.28 -12.28
N PHE A 138 16.55 -11.14 -12.21
CA PHE A 138 15.17 -11.05 -11.71
C PHE A 138 14.12 -10.94 -12.84
N ASN A 139 14.53 -11.01 -14.09
CA ASN A 139 13.62 -10.92 -15.24
C ASN A 139 12.97 -12.27 -15.56
N VAL A 140 12.18 -12.78 -14.64
CA VAL A 140 11.49 -14.08 -14.77
C VAL A 140 10.10 -13.97 -15.40
N GLY A 141 9.72 -12.78 -15.87
CA GLY A 141 8.43 -12.50 -16.47
C GLY A 141 7.32 -12.24 -15.46
N LYS A 142 6.21 -11.66 -15.94
CA LYS A 142 5.08 -11.26 -15.11
C LYS A 142 4.38 -12.45 -14.44
N GLU A 143 4.38 -13.60 -15.11
CA GLU A 143 3.60 -14.78 -14.70
C GLU A 143 4.37 -15.73 -13.78
N ASP A 144 5.66 -15.50 -13.57
CA ASP A 144 6.40 -16.22 -12.55
C ASP A 144 6.23 -15.52 -11.20
N PRO A 145 5.31 -15.98 -10.34
CA PRO A 145 5.11 -15.38 -9.02
C PRO A 145 6.25 -15.71 -8.06
N GLY A 146 7.21 -16.55 -8.47
CA GLY A 146 8.18 -17.13 -7.58
C GLY A 146 9.58 -16.53 -7.68
N GLY A 147 10.10 -16.10 -6.56
CA GLY A 147 11.52 -15.87 -6.38
C GLY A 147 12.00 -14.43 -6.50
N ARG A 148 11.24 -13.52 -7.11
CA ARG A 148 11.62 -12.09 -7.10
C ARG A 148 11.54 -11.52 -5.68
N PRO A 149 12.66 -11.06 -5.08
CA PRO A 149 12.65 -10.58 -3.70
C PRO A 149 12.02 -9.18 -3.58
N MET A 150 11.37 -8.95 -2.46
CA MET A 150 11.03 -7.63 -1.94
C MET A 150 12.25 -6.98 -1.29
N ILE A 151 12.18 -5.69 -0.97
CA ILE A 151 13.21 -5.08 -0.13
C ILE A 151 12.95 -5.43 1.33
N ILE A 152 11.73 -5.21 1.83
CA ILE A 152 11.36 -5.52 3.22
C ILE A 152 10.16 -6.47 3.24
N LEU A 153 10.25 -7.53 4.07
CA LEU A 153 9.13 -8.40 4.38
C LEU A 153 9.14 -8.78 5.86
N PHE A 154 8.17 -8.26 6.63
CA PHE A 154 7.99 -8.63 8.03
C PHE A 154 6.66 -9.37 8.21
N ARG A 155 6.72 -10.52 8.85
CA ARG A 155 5.56 -11.37 9.09
C ARG A 155 5.42 -11.75 10.56
N GLU A 156 4.19 -11.65 11.09
CA GLU A 156 3.86 -11.99 12.47
C GLU A 156 4.78 -11.30 13.49
N CYS A 157 5.29 -10.10 13.16
CA CYS A 157 6.17 -9.31 14.01
C CYS A 157 5.38 -8.29 14.84
N LYS A 158 5.94 -7.88 15.98
CA LYS A 158 5.34 -6.86 16.85
C LYS A 158 6.31 -5.72 17.14
N ASP A 159 5.78 -4.52 17.36
CA ASP A 159 6.58 -3.33 17.65
C ASP A 159 7.65 -3.10 16.57
N VAL A 160 7.17 -2.87 15.35
CA VAL A 160 7.97 -2.68 14.14
C VAL A 160 8.11 -1.20 13.84
N THR A 161 9.31 -0.74 13.55
CA THR A 161 9.57 0.64 13.09
C THR A 161 10.40 0.64 11.81
N VAL A 162 9.93 1.34 10.76
CA VAL A 162 10.72 1.65 9.57
C VAL A 162 10.70 3.16 9.38
N LYS A 163 11.90 3.78 9.36
CA LYS A 163 11.95 5.23 9.45
C LYS A 163 13.08 5.86 8.63
N ASP A 164 12.72 6.91 7.88
CA ASP A 164 13.60 7.84 7.15
C ASP A 164 14.43 7.21 6.02
N VAL A 165 14.49 5.90 5.90
CA VAL A 165 15.26 5.17 4.88
C VAL A 165 14.73 5.41 3.46
N ARG A 166 15.61 5.27 2.48
CA ARG A 166 15.27 5.25 1.06
C ARG A 166 15.29 3.80 0.55
N LEU A 167 14.21 3.37 -0.10
CA LEU A 167 14.04 2.04 -0.67
C LEU A 167 13.97 2.17 -2.20
N GLU A 168 14.88 1.51 -2.91
CA GLU A 168 15.03 1.66 -4.36
C GLU A 168 15.07 0.30 -5.07
N ASN A 169 14.53 0.27 -6.28
CA ASN A 169 14.75 -0.82 -7.24
C ASN A 169 14.41 -2.20 -6.68
N SER A 170 13.22 -2.39 -6.16
CA SER A 170 12.75 -3.71 -5.74
C SER A 170 12.54 -4.64 -6.93
N ALA A 171 12.79 -5.93 -6.78
CA ALA A 171 12.44 -6.90 -7.81
C ALA A 171 10.96 -7.30 -7.79
N HIS A 172 10.27 -7.08 -6.67
CA HIS A 172 8.83 -7.30 -6.47
C HIS A 172 8.26 -6.12 -5.66
N TRP A 173 7.25 -6.32 -4.79
CA TRP A 173 6.77 -5.28 -3.85
C TRP A 173 7.94 -4.69 -3.07
N VAL A 174 7.86 -3.43 -2.73
CA VAL A 174 9.00 -2.78 -2.06
C VAL A 174 9.03 -3.14 -0.58
N GLU A 175 7.91 -2.91 0.13
CA GLU A 175 7.80 -3.29 1.54
C GLU A 175 6.45 -3.93 1.84
N TYR A 176 6.46 -5.01 2.61
CA TYR A 176 5.28 -5.77 2.96
C TYR A 176 5.26 -6.14 4.45
N TYR A 177 4.17 -5.78 5.12
CA TYR A 177 3.90 -6.06 6.52
C TYR A 177 2.67 -6.95 6.64
N THR A 178 2.85 -8.24 6.95
CA THR A 178 1.74 -9.20 7.01
C THR A 178 1.61 -9.83 8.39
N ASP A 179 0.39 -9.85 8.93
CA ASP A 179 0.07 -10.35 10.26
C ASP A 179 0.90 -9.70 11.40
N CYS A 180 1.45 -8.50 11.17
CA CYS A 180 2.17 -7.75 12.17
C CYS A 180 1.23 -6.95 13.08
N GLU A 181 1.76 -6.49 14.21
CA GLU A 181 1.02 -5.70 15.21
C GLU A 181 1.87 -4.53 15.71
N ARG A 182 1.32 -3.33 15.77
CA ARG A 182 1.98 -2.08 16.15
C ARG A 182 3.16 -1.76 15.22
N VAL A 183 2.82 -1.43 13.99
CA VAL A 183 3.77 -1.06 12.93
C VAL A 183 3.77 0.45 12.73
N MET A 184 4.95 1.06 12.74
CA MET A 184 5.18 2.46 12.44
C MET A 184 6.09 2.58 11.21
N VAL A 185 5.61 3.21 10.14
CA VAL A 185 6.39 3.56 8.95
C VAL A 185 6.36 5.08 8.80
N SER A 186 7.50 5.74 8.89
CA SER A 186 7.53 7.20 8.82
C SER A 186 8.72 7.76 8.04
N GLY A 187 8.48 8.78 7.21
CA GLY A 187 9.52 9.46 6.45
C GLY A 187 10.21 8.62 5.37
N VAL A 188 9.70 7.42 5.07
CA VAL A 188 10.26 6.51 4.06
C VAL A 188 10.09 7.09 2.66
N LYS A 189 11.09 6.89 1.80
CA LYS A 189 11.07 7.31 0.41
C LYS A 189 11.27 6.11 -0.48
N VAL A 190 10.25 5.77 -1.24
CA VAL A 190 10.27 4.67 -2.21
C VAL A 190 10.47 5.24 -3.62
N TYR A 191 11.36 4.63 -4.37
CA TYR A 191 11.56 4.86 -5.80
C TYR A 191 11.83 3.53 -6.50
N SER A 192 10.81 2.96 -7.17
CA SER A 192 10.92 1.62 -7.74
C SER A 192 10.08 1.48 -9.02
N HIS A 193 10.78 1.48 -10.17
CA HIS A 193 10.19 1.36 -11.51
C HIS A 193 10.89 0.33 -12.38
N CYS A 194 11.68 -0.54 -11.76
CA CYS A 194 12.62 -1.39 -12.49
C CYS A 194 12.08 -2.78 -12.80
N ASN A 195 10.92 -3.17 -12.26
CA ASN A 195 10.31 -4.46 -12.48
C ASN A 195 8.79 -4.41 -12.32
N TYR A 196 8.08 -5.48 -12.71
CA TYR A 196 6.64 -5.63 -12.48
C TYR A 196 6.32 -5.76 -10.99
N ASN A 197 5.13 -5.33 -10.59
CA ASN A 197 4.63 -5.40 -9.21
C ASN A 197 5.56 -4.69 -8.21
N ASN A 198 6.05 -3.52 -8.58
CA ASN A 198 6.76 -2.64 -7.66
C ASN A 198 5.75 -1.79 -6.88
N ASP A 199 4.92 -2.46 -6.06
CA ASP A 199 4.02 -1.79 -5.12
C ASP A 199 4.85 -1.07 -4.06
N GLY A 200 4.46 0.15 -3.67
CA GLY A 200 5.24 0.98 -2.74
C GLY A 200 5.22 0.42 -1.32
N ILE A 201 4.03 0.26 -0.76
CA ILE A 201 3.83 -0.36 0.55
C ILE A 201 2.58 -1.24 0.54
N ASP A 202 2.71 -2.46 1.01
CA ASP A 202 1.64 -3.41 1.22
C ASP A 202 1.41 -3.66 2.72
N ILE A 203 0.20 -3.34 3.19
CA ILE A 203 -0.17 -3.41 4.60
C ILE A 203 -1.26 -4.47 4.77
N GLU A 204 -0.97 -5.50 5.57
CA GLU A 204 -1.91 -6.57 5.90
C GLU A 204 -1.77 -6.91 7.39
N SER A 205 -1.91 -5.91 8.25
CA SER A 205 -1.50 -5.94 9.64
C SER A 205 -2.48 -5.16 10.52
N LYS A 206 -2.21 -5.15 11.83
CA LYS A 206 -3.05 -4.50 12.82
C LYS A 206 -2.30 -3.40 13.58
N ASP A 207 -3.02 -2.32 13.93
CA ASP A 207 -2.48 -1.17 14.66
C ASP A 207 -1.28 -0.56 13.92
N VAL A 208 -1.53 -0.07 12.69
CA VAL A 208 -0.50 0.43 11.76
C VAL A 208 -0.62 1.94 11.58
N VAL A 209 0.50 2.62 11.62
CA VAL A 209 0.61 4.04 11.26
C VAL A 209 1.64 4.20 10.14
N VAL A 210 1.24 4.87 9.05
CA VAL A 210 2.13 5.29 7.95
C VAL A 210 2.03 6.80 7.81
N GLU A 211 3.14 7.51 7.93
CA GLU A 211 3.10 8.97 7.87
C GLU A 211 4.31 9.61 7.20
N GLY A 212 4.10 10.72 6.49
CA GLY A 212 5.17 11.54 5.93
C GLY A 212 6.01 10.85 4.88
N CYS A 213 5.48 9.82 4.20
CA CYS A 213 6.20 9.02 3.22
C CYS A 213 6.00 9.53 1.79
N ILE A 214 6.94 9.20 0.91
CA ILE A 214 6.86 9.45 -0.52
C ILE A 214 7.00 8.11 -1.24
N PHE A 215 5.95 7.71 -1.94
CA PHE A 215 5.93 6.51 -2.79
C PHE A 215 5.92 6.95 -4.25
N ASP A 216 6.90 6.49 -5.02
CA ASP A 216 6.99 6.69 -6.47
C ASP A 216 7.36 5.35 -7.09
N CYS A 217 6.36 4.68 -7.66
CA CYS A 217 6.45 3.26 -7.97
C CYS A 217 5.64 2.84 -9.20
N GLU A 218 6.03 1.70 -9.76
CA GLU A 218 5.46 1.15 -10.99
C GLU A 218 4.06 0.55 -10.80
N ASP A 219 3.76 0.04 -9.61
CA ASP A 219 2.46 -0.55 -9.30
C ASP A 219 1.70 0.27 -8.25
N ASP A 220 0.91 -0.33 -7.38
CA ASP A 220 0.09 0.35 -6.37
C ASP A 220 0.98 1.12 -5.37
N ALA A 221 0.71 2.40 -5.10
CA ALA A 221 1.59 3.17 -4.22
C ALA A 221 1.36 2.87 -2.74
N ILE A 222 0.12 2.94 -2.28
CA ILE A 222 -0.30 2.63 -0.91
C ILE A 222 -1.38 1.57 -0.99
N CYS A 223 -1.08 0.36 -0.58
CA CYS A 223 -1.96 -0.78 -0.73
C CYS A 223 -2.25 -1.45 0.61
N LEU A 224 -3.53 -1.57 0.97
CA LEU A 224 -3.99 -2.41 2.06
C LEU A 224 -4.47 -3.74 1.51
N LYS A 225 -4.01 -4.84 2.07
CA LYS A 225 -4.44 -6.20 1.71
C LYS A 225 -5.16 -6.86 2.89
N GLY A 226 -6.08 -7.74 2.59
CA GLY A 226 -6.88 -8.45 3.59
C GLY A 226 -7.04 -9.93 3.24
N ALA A 227 -5.96 -10.58 2.80
CA ALA A 227 -5.94 -11.97 2.36
C ALA A 227 -5.21 -12.91 3.34
N SER A 228 -4.52 -12.35 4.36
CA SER A 228 -3.84 -13.12 5.41
C SER A 228 -4.83 -13.85 6.33
N ASP A 229 -4.31 -14.50 7.37
CA ASP A 229 -5.16 -15.18 8.35
C ASP A 229 -5.93 -14.21 9.26
N ASN A 230 -5.44 -12.96 9.38
CA ASN A 230 -6.02 -11.92 10.22
C ASN A 230 -6.66 -10.79 9.41
N LEU A 231 -7.48 -10.01 10.09
CA LEU A 231 -8.09 -8.80 9.55
C LEU A 231 -7.05 -7.67 9.50
N CYS A 232 -6.99 -6.95 8.39
CA CYS A 232 -6.24 -5.69 8.32
C CYS A 232 -7.06 -4.62 9.04
N GLU A 233 -6.63 -4.19 10.23
CA GLU A 233 -7.46 -3.30 11.04
C GLU A 233 -6.67 -2.25 11.83
N ASN A 234 -7.37 -1.15 12.18
CA ASN A 234 -6.78 -0.03 12.91
C ASN A 234 -5.58 0.56 12.16
N VAL A 235 -5.78 0.92 10.91
CA VAL A 235 -4.74 1.48 10.04
C VAL A 235 -4.95 2.97 9.85
N SER A 236 -3.90 3.75 10.06
CA SER A 236 -3.87 5.18 9.77
C SER A 236 -2.74 5.49 8.78
N VAL A 237 -3.09 6.08 7.63
CA VAL A 237 -2.12 6.57 6.63
C VAL A 237 -2.32 8.06 6.46
N SER A 238 -1.25 8.86 6.59
CA SER A 238 -1.38 10.32 6.48
C SER A 238 -0.15 11.05 5.96
N ASN A 239 -0.39 12.25 5.40
CA ASN A 239 0.67 13.18 5.00
C ASN A 239 1.66 12.59 3.99
N CYS A 240 1.18 11.79 3.03
CA CYS A 240 2.01 11.10 2.06
C CYS A 240 1.85 11.67 0.64
N VAL A 241 2.85 11.40 -0.19
CA VAL A 241 2.76 11.55 -1.65
C VAL A 241 2.69 10.14 -2.25
N ALA A 242 1.66 9.89 -3.03
CA ALA A 242 1.43 8.62 -3.71
C ALA A 242 1.53 8.83 -5.22
N ALA A 243 2.63 8.41 -5.81
CA ALA A 243 2.85 8.41 -7.24
C ALA A 243 2.92 6.97 -7.76
N SER A 244 2.09 6.66 -8.75
CA SER A 244 1.89 5.28 -9.19
C SER A 244 1.57 5.20 -10.68
N ASN A 245 1.91 4.07 -11.30
CA ASN A 245 1.41 3.69 -12.63
C ASN A 245 0.25 2.69 -12.53
N CYS A 246 -0.29 2.45 -11.34
CA CYS A 246 -1.46 1.59 -11.12
C CYS A 246 -2.46 2.33 -10.22
N ASN A 247 -2.63 1.98 -8.97
CA ASN A 247 -3.53 2.69 -8.06
C ASN A 247 -2.75 3.47 -7.01
N ALA A 248 -3.15 4.71 -6.74
CA ALA A 248 -2.44 5.51 -5.76
C ALA A 248 -2.78 5.10 -4.32
N ILE A 249 -4.07 4.92 -4.03
CA ILE A 249 -4.59 4.43 -2.75
C ILE A 249 -5.48 3.23 -3.06
N LYS A 250 -5.14 2.07 -2.52
CA LYS A 250 -5.87 0.84 -2.79
C LYS A 250 -6.15 0.04 -1.52
N LEU A 251 -7.39 -0.38 -1.33
CA LEU A 251 -7.80 -1.44 -0.44
C LEU A 251 -8.18 -2.63 -1.31
N GLY A 252 -7.29 -3.59 -1.45
CA GLY A 252 -7.43 -4.68 -2.43
C GLY A 252 -6.08 -5.21 -2.95
N THR A 253 -6.06 -6.14 -3.90
CA THR A 253 -7.20 -6.94 -4.38
C THR A 253 -7.52 -8.07 -3.40
N GLY A 254 -6.47 -8.66 -2.77
CA GLY A 254 -6.64 -9.71 -1.77
C GLY A 254 -7.52 -9.23 -0.61
N SER A 255 -8.69 -9.84 -0.43
CA SER A 255 -9.71 -9.35 0.49
C SER A 255 -10.55 -10.47 1.12
N THR A 256 -9.97 -11.64 1.37
CA THR A 256 -10.68 -12.79 1.95
C THR A 256 -11.08 -12.60 3.41
N LYS A 257 -10.32 -11.81 4.16
CA LYS A 257 -10.67 -11.32 5.52
C LYS A 257 -11.16 -9.88 5.45
N GLY A 258 -10.39 -9.03 4.78
CA GLY A 258 -10.74 -7.65 4.49
C GLY A 258 -10.18 -6.62 5.45
N TYR A 259 -10.89 -5.50 5.60
CA TYR A 259 -10.39 -4.27 6.23
C TYR A 259 -11.41 -3.72 7.24
N ARG A 260 -10.92 -3.15 8.36
CA ARG A 260 -11.78 -2.48 9.33
C ARG A 260 -11.05 -1.35 10.05
N ASN A 261 -11.77 -0.26 10.38
CA ASN A 261 -11.21 0.90 11.09
C ASN A 261 -9.98 1.46 10.37
N VAL A 262 -10.16 1.95 9.15
CA VAL A 262 -9.10 2.51 8.31
C VAL A 262 -9.32 4.00 8.13
N THR A 263 -8.26 4.78 8.34
CA THR A 263 -8.25 6.21 8.04
C THR A 263 -7.09 6.54 7.10
N ILE A 264 -7.38 7.18 5.96
CA ILE A 264 -6.37 7.66 5.01
C ILE A 264 -6.63 9.14 4.77
N SER A 265 -5.63 9.99 5.01
CA SER A 265 -5.85 11.44 4.93
C SER A 265 -4.63 12.24 4.51
N ASN A 266 -4.87 13.43 3.94
CA ASN A 266 -3.83 14.37 3.54
C ASN A 266 -2.84 13.73 2.53
N ILE A 267 -3.36 13.13 1.46
CA ILE A 267 -2.54 12.48 0.43
C ILE A 267 -2.55 13.32 -0.83
N THR A 268 -1.37 13.52 -1.40
CA THR A 268 -1.22 14.07 -2.75
C THR A 268 -0.95 12.94 -3.74
N VAL A 269 -1.76 12.85 -4.79
CA VAL A 269 -1.67 11.81 -5.82
C VAL A 269 -1.19 12.41 -7.13
N ARG A 270 -0.28 11.74 -7.80
CA ARG A 270 0.20 12.05 -9.15
C ARG A 270 0.60 10.79 -9.90
N SER A 271 0.81 10.92 -11.21
CA SER A 271 1.47 9.86 -11.98
C SER A 271 2.88 9.60 -11.44
N ALA A 272 3.34 8.36 -11.61
CA ALA A 272 4.72 7.99 -11.33
C ALA A 272 5.69 8.80 -12.20
N SER A 273 6.94 8.90 -11.76
CA SER A 273 7.97 9.63 -12.49
C SER A 273 8.47 8.88 -13.72
N GLU A 274 8.29 7.55 -13.78
CA GLU A 274 8.66 6.69 -14.90
C GLU A 274 7.53 5.70 -15.22
N ASP A 275 7.42 5.26 -16.48
CA ASP A 275 6.51 4.22 -16.96
C ASP A 275 7.28 3.25 -17.86
N ASN A 276 7.94 2.28 -17.25
CA ASN A 276 8.83 1.36 -17.93
C ASN A 276 8.15 0.07 -18.39
N PHE A 277 7.04 -0.33 -17.76
CA PHE A 277 6.46 -1.67 -17.96
C PHE A 277 5.00 -1.69 -18.34
N ARG A 278 4.18 -0.80 -17.80
CA ARG A 278 2.73 -0.97 -17.86
C ARG A 278 2.07 -0.23 -19.00
N HIS A 279 2.46 0.98 -19.29
CA HIS A 279 1.88 1.83 -20.36
C HIS A 279 0.33 1.79 -20.37
N TRP A 280 -0.29 1.89 -19.19
CA TRP A 280 -1.74 1.78 -19.03
C TRP A 280 -2.50 2.84 -19.81
N SER A 281 -1.93 4.03 -19.93
CA SER A 281 -2.49 5.13 -20.68
C SER A 281 -2.80 4.78 -22.14
N THR A 282 -2.03 3.86 -22.73
CA THR A 282 -2.24 3.43 -24.13
C THR A 282 -3.41 2.45 -24.29
N LYS A 283 -3.97 1.93 -23.19
CA LYS A 283 -5.02 0.92 -23.19
C LYS A 283 -6.43 1.50 -23.05
N ILE A 284 -6.54 2.79 -22.76
CA ILE A 284 -7.83 3.49 -22.62
C ILE A 284 -7.92 4.55 -23.70
N PRO A 285 -8.93 4.49 -24.60
CA PRO A 285 -9.12 5.49 -25.64
C PRO A 285 -9.23 6.90 -25.05
N GLY A 286 -8.60 7.86 -25.70
CA GLY A 286 -8.65 9.27 -25.30
C GLY A 286 -7.65 9.69 -24.21
N ILE A 287 -6.86 8.77 -23.65
CA ILE A 287 -5.75 9.11 -22.76
C ILE A 287 -4.49 9.29 -23.59
N THR A 288 -3.90 10.45 -23.49
CA THR A 288 -2.67 10.81 -24.20
C THR A 288 -1.47 11.04 -23.27
N ALA A 289 -1.70 11.13 -21.98
CA ALA A 289 -0.62 11.26 -21.00
C ALA A 289 0.22 9.98 -20.92
N PRO A 290 1.54 10.09 -20.87
CA PRO A 290 2.41 8.92 -20.86
C PRO A 290 2.26 8.07 -19.58
N THR A 291 2.07 8.72 -18.44
CA THR A 291 1.89 8.05 -17.14
C THR A 291 0.60 8.56 -16.48
N THR A 292 -0.30 7.66 -16.13
CA THR A 292 -1.52 7.99 -15.44
C THR A 292 -1.87 6.96 -14.39
N VAL A 293 -2.32 7.42 -13.25
CA VAL A 293 -2.86 6.55 -12.18
C VAL A 293 -4.17 5.95 -12.66
N ILE A 294 -4.33 4.63 -12.59
CA ILE A 294 -5.58 3.95 -12.98
C ILE A 294 -6.73 4.42 -12.07
N SER A 295 -6.54 4.32 -10.75
CA SER A 295 -7.50 4.86 -9.79
C SER A 295 -6.78 5.69 -8.73
N GLY A 296 -7.28 6.88 -8.46
CA GLY A 296 -6.78 7.71 -7.37
C GLY A 296 -7.10 7.07 -6.01
N ILE A 297 -8.34 6.64 -5.86
CA ILE A 297 -8.84 5.89 -4.70
C ILE A 297 -9.55 4.64 -5.23
N ALA A 298 -9.09 3.44 -4.85
CA ALA A 298 -9.69 2.15 -5.15
C ALA A 298 -10.05 1.42 -3.86
N VAL A 299 -11.34 1.20 -3.61
CA VAL A 299 -11.82 0.40 -2.47
C VAL A 299 -12.47 -0.86 -3.01
N GLU A 300 -11.78 -1.98 -2.87
CA GLU A 300 -12.10 -3.21 -3.54
C GLU A 300 -12.35 -4.34 -2.54
N MET A 301 -13.54 -4.93 -2.58
CA MET A 301 -13.96 -6.05 -1.75
C MET A 301 -14.50 -7.14 -2.66
N VAL A 302 -13.62 -8.04 -3.14
CA VAL A 302 -13.97 -9.01 -4.19
C VAL A 302 -13.72 -10.46 -3.83
N ASP A 303 -13.00 -10.75 -2.73
CA ASP A 303 -12.63 -12.11 -2.33
C ASP A 303 -13.41 -12.62 -1.11
N GLY A 304 -14.56 -12.03 -0.83
CA GLY A 304 -15.48 -12.57 0.16
C GLY A 304 -15.29 -12.12 1.60
N GLY A 305 -14.42 -11.15 1.87
CA GLY A 305 -14.17 -10.59 3.20
C GLY A 305 -15.15 -9.48 3.63
N LEU A 306 -14.69 -8.61 4.49
CA LEU A 306 -15.42 -7.42 4.92
C LEU A 306 -14.64 -6.13 4.66
N CYS A 307 -15.35 -5.03 4.41
CA CYS A 307 -14.80 -3.68 4.38
C CYS A 307 -15.71 -2.78 5.19
N GLU A 308 -15.27 -2.38 6.39
CA GLU A 308 -16.12 -1.67 7.33
C GLU A 308 -15.38 -0.49 7.98
N ASN A 309 -16.09 0.63 8.16
CA ASN A 309 -15.58 1.80 8.86
C ASN A 309 -14.27 2.32 8.24
N VAL A 310 -14.35 2.78 7.00
CA VAL A 310 -13.25 3.35 6.23
C VAL A 310 -13.50 4.83 5.98
N THR A 311 -12.54 5.67 6.33
CA THR A 311 -12.57 7.11 6.05
C THR A 311 -11.37 7.52 5.21
N ILE A 312 -11.61 8.14 4.05
CA ILE A 312 -10.58 8.68 3.17
C ILE A 312 -10.88 10.18 2.98
N SER A 313 -9.92 11.06 3.33
CA SER A 313 -10.21 12.49 3.34
C SER A 313 -9.02 13.37 2.98
N ASN A 314 -9.31 14.58 2.48
CA ASN A 314 -8.31 15.58 2.12
C ASN A 314 -7.31 15.04 1.07
N ILE A 315 -7.82 14.64 -0.08
CA ILE A 315 -7.02 14.08 -1.17
C ILE A 315 -6.97 15.08 -2.33
N ALA A 316 -5.77 15.45 -2.74
CA ALA A 316 -5.56 16.22 -3.96
C ALA A 316 -4.90 15.32 -5.02
N MET A 317 -5.48 15.22 -6.21
CA MET A 317 -4.97 14.32 -7.23
C MET A 317 -4.99 14.91 -8.64
N ARG A 318 -3.99 14.53 -9.42
CA ARG A 318 -3.89 14.82 -10.85
C ARG A 318 -3.37 13.62 -11.63
N ASP A 319 -3.51 13.64 -12.93
CA ASP A 319 -3.02 12.59 -13.84
C ASP A 319 -3.67 11.22 -13.54
N VAL A 320 -4.92 11.20 -13.05
CA VAL A 320 -5.66 9.98 -12.73
C VAL A 320 -6.65 9.65 -13.85
N GLN A 321 -6.83 8.37 -14.12
CA GLN A 321 -7.87 7.93 -15.08
C GLN A 321 -9.24 7.95 -14.42
N THR A 322 -9.35 7.35 -13.25
CA THR A 322 -10.58 7.30 -12.45
C THR A 322 -10.30 7.84 -11.06
N PRO A 323 -10.89 8.98 -10.65
CA PRO A 323 -10.64 9.52 -9.31
C PRO A 323 -11.09 8.60 -8.17
N ILE A 324 -12.29 8.02 -8.27
CA ILE A 324 -12.88 7.18 -7.21
C ILE A 324 -13.44 5.91 -7.83
N PHE A 325 -12.99 4.76 -7.35
CA PHE A 325 -13.46 3.43 -7.73
C PHE A 325 -13.79 2.62 -6.49
N ILE A 326 -15.08 2.33 -6.26
CA ILE A 326 -15.55 1.45 -5.19
C ILE A 326 -16.17 0.23 -5.82
N ARG A 327 -15.65 -0.96 -5.49
CA ARG A 327 -16.10 -2.21 -6.06
C ARG A 327 -16.32 -3.30 -5.02
N MET A 328 -17.52 -3.84 -4.95
CA MET A 328 -17.83 -5.09 -4.29
C MET A 328 -18.11 -6.15 -5.36
N GLY A 329 -17.42 -7.29 -5.31
CA GLY A 329 -17.49 -8.36 -6.31
C GLY A 329 -17.52 -9.75 -5.68
N ARG A 330 -17.46 -10.78 -6.54
CA ARG A 330 -17.57 -12.19 -6.14
C ARG A 330 -16.48 -13.03 -6.82
N ARG A 331 -15.23 -12.60 -6.72
CA ARG A 331 -14.11 -13.37 -7.29
C ARG A 331 -13.85 -14.65 -6.48
N CYS A 332 -14.11 -14.60 -5.16
CA CYS A 332 -14.11 -15.76 -4.28
C CYS A 332 -15.36 -15.78 -3.40
N GLU A 333 -15.80 -16.98 -3.03
CA GLU A 333 -16.90 -17.16 -2.07
C GLU A 333 -16.47 -16.76 -0.65
N SER A 334 -17.38 -16.10 0.05
CA SER A 334 -17.13 -15.69 1.43
C SER A 334 -17.09 -16.88 2.39
N LYS A 335 -16.05 -16.92 3.22
CA LYS A 335 -15.93 -17.84 4.36
C LYS A 335 -16.32 -17.18 5.70
N LEU A 336 -16.76 -15.93 5.66
CA LEU A 336 -17.14 -15.19 6.86
C LEU A 336 -18.56 -15.54 7.31
N PRO A 337 -18.82 -15.63 8.62
CA PRO A 337 -20.18 -15.66 9.15
C PRO A 337 -20.95 -14.43 8.66
N GLY A 338 -22.11 -14.65 8.03
CA GLY A 338 -22.94 -13.58 7.48
C GLY A 338 -22.52 -13.10 6.08
N GLY A 339 -21.53 -13.74 5.45
CA GLY A 339 -21.13 -13.45 4.07
C GLY A 339 -20.22 -12.22 3.92
N SER A 340 -19.90 -11.91 2.67
CA SER A 340 -19.15 -10.73 2.28
C SER A 340 -19.96 -9.45 2.52
N ARG A 341 -19.31 -8.37 2.98
CA ARG A 341 -19.98 -7.10 3.19
C ARG A 341 -19.04 -5.90 3.06
N MET A 342 -19.58 -4.82 2.51
CA MET A 342 -18.91 -3.52 2.42
C MET A 342 -19.87 -2.45 2.93
N LYS A 343 -19.51 -1.75 4.00
CA LYS A 343 -20.37 -0.69 4.58
C LYS A 343 -19.61 0.37 5.37
N GLY A 344 -20.18 1.58 5.40
CA GLY A 344 -19.62 2.67 6.19
C GLY A 344 -18.31 3.19 5.59
N ILE A 345 -18.34 3.51 4.30
CA ILE A 345 -17.23 4.13 3.59
C ILE A 345 -17.51 5.62 3.46
N VAL A 346 -16.61 6.44 3.95
CA VAL A 346 -16.68 7.91 3.87
C VAL A 346 -15.50 8.40 3.04
N ILE A 347 -15.78 9.12 1.94
CA ILE A 347 -14.77 9.82 1.14
C ILE A 347 -15.13 11.29 1.13
N SER A 348 -14.21 12.16 1.57
CA SER A 348 -14.51 13.59 1.72
C SER A 348 -13.31 14.50 1.39
N GLY A 349 -13.60 15.73 0.93
CA GLY A 349 -12.56 16.71 0.66
C GLY A 349 -11.61 16.25 -0.45
N VAL A 350 -12.14 15.86 -1.61
CA VAL A 350 -11.34 15.40 -2.76
C VAL A 350 -11.34 16.45 -3.85
N THR A 351 -10.16 16.85 -4.31
CA THR A 351 -9.99 17.60 -5.56
C THR A 351 -9.22 16.76 -6.56
N ALA A 352 -9.76 16.62 -7.78
CA ALA A 352 -9.18 15.74 -8.78
C ALA A 352 -9.16 16.36 -10.18
N VAL A 353 -8.07 16.09 -10.91
CA VAL A 353 -7.98 16.30 -12.35
C VAL A 353 -7.82 14.94 -13.02
N SER A 354 -8.89 14.50 -13.69
CA SER A 354 -8.93 13.24 -14.43
C SER A 354 -8.48 13.43 -15.87
N GLU A 355 -7.83 12.41 -16.41
CA GLU A 355 -7.34 12.39 -17.79
C GLU A 355 -8.12 11.41 -18.69
N SER A 356 -9.25 10.86 -18.21
CA SER A 356 -10.08 9.97 -19.01
C SER A 356 -11.56 10.29 -18.92
N MET A 357 -12.33 9.86 -19.92
CA MET A 357 -13.80 9.92 -19.90
C MET A 357 -14.43 8.86 -18.98
N MET A 358 -13.63 8.01 -18.37
CA MET A 358 -14.07 7.00 -17.41
C MET A 358 -14.51 7.71 -16.12
N SER A 359 -15.79 7.73 -15.84
CA SER A 359 -16.31 8.36 -14.62
C SER A 359 -15.91 7.60 -13.37
N SER A 360 -15.99 8.26 -12.23
CA SER A 360 -15.96 7.58 -10.93
C SER A 360 -17.11 6.58 -10.81
N SER A 361 -16.93 5.52 -10.00
CA SER A 361 -17.97 4.52 -9.84
C SER A 361 -18.08 3.92 -8.43
N ILE A 362 -19.30 3.53 -8.05
CA ILE A 362 -19.64 2.75 -6.85
C ILE A 362 -20.45 1.57 -7.36
N THR A 363 -19.86 0.35 -7.33
CA THR A 363 -20.49 -0.81 -7.93
C THR A 363 -20.44 -2.04 -7.04
N GLY A 364 -21.59 -2.67 -6.84
CA GLY A 364 -21.73 -4.03 -6.36
C GLY A 364 -21.92 -5.01 -7.50
N VAL A 365 -22.45 -6.18 -7.16
CA VAL A 365 -22.97 -7.20 -8.08
C VAL A 365 -24.32 -7.72 -7.56
N PRO A 366 -25.13 -8.39 -8.36
CA PRO A 366 -26.42 -8.90 -7.88
C PRO A 366 -26.30 -9.70 -6.57
N GLY A 367 -27.00 -9.23 -5.53
CA GLY A 367 -27.00 -9.81 -4.19
C GLY A 367 -25.82 -9.43 -3.28
N LEU A 368 -24.87 -8.62 -3.75
CA LEU A 368 -23.77 -8.05 -2.94
C LEU A 368 -23.68 -6.56 -3.19
N TYR A 369 -24.23 -5.77 -2.28
CA TYR A 369 -24.37 -4.32 -2.39
C TYR A 369 -23.46 -3.61 -1.39
N PRO A 370 -22.55 -2.70 -1.82
CA PRO A 370 -21.95 -1.74 -0.90
C PRO A 370 -23.04 -0.86 -0.27
N GLU A 371 -22.93 -0.63 1.04
CA GLU A 371 -23.96 0.05 1.82
C GLU A 371 -23.39 1.21 2.63
N ASN A 372 -24.21 2.25 2.83
CA ASN A 372 -23.85 3.42 3.64
C ASN A 372 -22.53 4.06 3.14
N ILE A 373 -22.54 4.46 1.87
CA ILE A 373 -21.43 5.13 1.22
C ILE A 373 -21.69 6.64 1.22
N TYR A 374 -20.72 7.41 1.71
CA TYR A 374 -20.82 8.86 1.81
C TYR A 374 -19.73 9.52 0.99
N LEU A 375 -20.12 10.34 0.01
CA LEU A 375 -19.21 11.22 -0.73
C LEU A 375 -19.56 12.66 -0.38
N SER A 376 -18.59 13.43 0.13
CA SER A 376 -18.82 14.83 0.47
C SER A 376 -17.66 15.74 0.10
N ASP A 377 -17.98 16.96 -0.34
CA ASP A 377 -16.98 17.95 -0.73
C ASP A 377 -15.99 17.41 -1.78
N ILE A 378 -16.54 16.90 -2.88
CA ILE A 378 -15.81 16.31 -4.00
C ILE A 378 -15.86 17.31 -5.17
N ASP A 379 -14.69 17.63 -5.73
CA ASP A 379 -14.56 18.50 -6.91
C ASP A 379 -13.65 17.80 -7.93
N ILE A 380 -14.24 17.39 -9.07
CA ILE A 380 -13.54 16.62 -10.10
C ILE A 380 -13.62 17.37 -11.44
N THR A 381 -12.48 17.65 -12.05
CA THR A 381 -12.37 18.09 -13.43
C THR A 381 -12.02 16.91 -14.33
N ALA A 382 -12.80 16.65 -15.37
CA ALA A 382 -12.60 15.56 -16.32
C ALA A 382 -12.54 16.10 -17.77
N PRO A 383 -12.05 15.31 -18.74
CA PRO A 383 -11.99 15.75 -20.13
C PRO A 383 -13.36 16.11 -20.73
N GLY A 384 -14.40 15.34 -20.43
CA GLY A 384 -15.68 15.44 -21.13
C GLY A 384 -15.63 14.78 -22.51
N GLY A 385 -16.48 15.23 -23.44
CA GLY A 385 -16.50 14.76 -24.82
C GLY A 385 -17.37 13.52 -25.06
N GLY A 386 -18.12 13.05 -24.05
CA GLY A 386 -19.06 11.95 -24.19
C GLY A 386 -20.25 12.32 -25.04
N THR A 387 -20.76 11.40 -25.88
CA THR A 387 -21.91 11.56 -26.72
C THR A 387 -23.18 11.02 -26.07
N ALA A 388 -24.36 11.47 -26.51
CA ALA A 388 -25.66 11.10 -25.92
C ALA A 388 -25.96 9.59 -26.02
N ASP A 389 -25.49 8.92 -27.06
CA ASP A 389 -25.65 7.48 -27.26
C ASP A 389 -24.85 6.66 -26.23
N MET A 390 -23.77 7.20 -25.69
CA MET A 390 -22.98 6.56 -24.62
C MET A 390 -23.79 6.39 -23.34
N ALA A 391 -24.86 7.14 -23.11
CA ALA A 391 -25.77 6.93 -21.99
C ALA A 391 -26.47 5.55 -22.01
N ASN A 392 -26.49 4.88 -23.16
CA ASN A 392 -27.10 3.57 -23.34
C ASN A 392 -26.10 2.40 -23.31
N ILE A 393 -24.87 2.65 -22.94
CA ILE A 393 -23.85 1.60 -22.83
C ILE A 393 -24.28 0.57 -21.79
N VAL A 394 -24.29 -0.71 -22.21
CA VAL A 394 -24.52 -1.83 -21.29
C VAL A 394 -23.22 -2.13 -20.57
N VAL A 395 -23.20 -1.88 -19.26
CA VAL A 395 -22.04 -2.15 -18.41
C VAL A 395 -22.04 -3.63 -18.00
N PRO A 396 -20.96 -4.41 -18.26
CA PRO A 396 -20.90 -5.80 -17.85
C PRO A 396 -20.91 -5.95 -16.31
N GLU A 397 -21.44 -7.05 -15.80
CA GLU A 397 -21.41 -7.34 -14.35
C GLU A 397 -19.98 -7.59 -13.83
N ALA A 398 -19.17 -8.32 -14.59
CA ALA A 398 -17.79 -8.61 -14.28
C ALA A 398 -17.59 -9.11 -12.82
N GLU A 399 -18.50 -9.99 -12.33
CA GLU A 399 -18.61 -10.37 -10.92
C GLU A 399 -17.34 -11.00 -10.35
N ASP A 400 -16.67 -11.83 -11.13
CA ASP A 400 -15.48 -12.61 -10.80
C ASP A 400 -14.18 -12.00 -11.35
N SER A 401 -14.29 -10.85 -12.02
CA SER A 401 -13.14 -10.20 -12.65
C SER A 401 -12.20 -9.58 -11.62
N TYR A 402 -10.93 -9.44 -12.03
CA TYR A 402 -9.99 -8.58 -11.32
C TYR A 402 -10.56 -7.15 -11.24
N PRO A 403 -10.59 -6.51 -10.06
CA PRO A 403 -11.29 -5.25 -9.86
C PRO A 403 -10.49 -4.07 -10.43
N GLU A 404 -10.86 -3.67 -11.60
CA GLU A 404 -10.39 -2.42 -12.23
C GLU A 404 -11.57 -1.76 -12.94
N ASN A 405 -11.67 -0.44 -12.87
CA ASN A 405 -12.79 0.26 -13.46
C ASN A 405 -12.94 -0.04 -14.97
N ARG A 406 -11.85 -0.19 -15.68
CA ARG A 406 -11.85 -0.57 -17.12
C ARG A 406 -12.43 -1.97 -17.41
N LYS A 407 -12.63 -2.83 -16.41
CA LYS A 407 -13.36 -4.11 -16.57
C LYS A 407 -14.86 -3.90 -16.71
N LEU A 408 -15.35 -2.76 -16.27
CA LEU A 408 -16.72 -2.31 -16.49
C LEU A 408 -16.92 -1.70 -17.88
N GLY A 409 -15.86 -1.54 -18.66
CA GLY A 409 -15.85 -0.93 -19.99
C GLY A 409 -14.79 0.18 -20.08
N HIS A 410 -14.62 0.72 -21.29
CA HIS A 410 -13.71 1.86 -21.49
C HIS A 410 -14.40 3.22 -21.28
N THR A 411 -15.72 3.20 -21.17
CA THR A 411 -16.56 4.36 -20.91
C THR A 411 -17.80 3.89 -20.18
N LEU A 412 -18.24 4.63 -19.19
CA LEU A 412 -19.48 4.36 -18.44
C LEU A 412 -20.63 5.26 -18.94
N PRO A 413 -21.89 4.90 -18.70
CA PRO A 413 -23.04 5.69 -19.14
C PRO A 413 -23.17 7.05 -18.45
N ALA A 414 -22.48 7.27 -17.33
CA ALA A 414 -22.43 8.54 -16.61
C ALA A 414 -21.17 9.33 -16.97
N SER A 415 -21.26 10.65 -17.02
CA SER A 415 -20.10 11.53 -17.19
C SER A 415 -19.32 11.76 -15.88
N GLY A 416 -20.01 11.81 -14.73
CA GLY A 416 -19.43 12.09 -13.42
C GLY A 416 -19.35 10.87 -12.51
N LEU A 417 -20.49 10.23 -12.20
CA LEU A 417 -20.56 9.12 -11.23
C LEU A 417 -21.55 8.04 -11.69
N TYR A 418 -21.07 6.81 -11.80
CA TYR A 418 -21.90 5.63 -12.05
C TYR A 418 -22.08 4.82 -10.77
N ILE A 419 -23.34 4.55 -10.39
CA ILE A 419 -23.70 3.80 -9.19
C ILE A 419 -24.56 2.61 -9.60
N ARG A 420 -24.13 1.39 -9.26
CA ARG A 420 -24.91 0.19 -9.54
C ARG A 420 -24.82 -0.83 -8.41
N HIS A 421 -25.95 -1.50 -8.14
CA HIS A 421 -26.08 -2.49 -7.07
C HIS A 421 -25.57 -1.94 -5.73
N ALA A 422 -26.09 -0.78 -5.29
CA ALA A 422 -25.64 -0.10 -4.09
C ALA A 422 -26.82 0.41 -3.27
N ASN A 423 -26.69 0.42 -1.93
CA ASN A 423 -27.71 0.86 -1.02
C ASN A 423 -27.25 2.00 -0.12
N ASN A 424 -28.12 2.98 0.14
CA ASN A 424 -27.85 4.11 1.03
C ASN A 424 -26.56 4.86 0.62
N VAL A 425 -26.55 5.43 -0.58
CA VAL A 425 -25.46 6.29 -1.06
C VAL A 425 -25.84 7.74 -0.87
N TYR A 426 -25.01 8.49 -0.18
CA TYR A 426 -25.25 9.89 0.16
C TYR A 426 -24.18 10.77 -0.49
N LEU A 427 -24.65 11.71 -1.34
CA LEU A 427 -23.82 12.67 -2.07
C LEU A 427 -24.08 14.06 -1.50
N SER A 428 -23.06 14.75 -1.02
CA SER A 428 -23.17 16.10 -0.46
C SER A 428 -22.08 16.99 -1.05
N ASN A 429 -22.45 18.07 -1.75
CA ASN A 429 -21.51 18.98 -2.37
C ASN A 429 -20.51 18.24 -3.32
N VAL A 430 -21.04 17.41 -4.21
CA VAL A 430 -20.26 16.67 -5.23
C VAL A 430 -20.38 17.38 -6.56
N ARG A 431 -19.26 17.84 -7.10
CA ARG A 431 -19.21 18.68 -8.31
C ARG A 431 -18.31 18.04 -9.36
N PHE A 432 -18.76 18.17 -10.62
CA PHE A 432 -18.01 17.73 -11.79
C PHE A 432 -17.90 18.87 -12.80
N HIS A 433 -16.71 19.08 -13.29
CA HIS A 433 -16.38 20.07 -14.33
C HIS A 433 -15.81 19.33 -15.55
N PHE A 434 -16.16 19.78 -16.73
CA PHE A 434 -15.69 19.16 -17.97
C PHE A 434 -14.97 20.19 -18.83
N ARG A 435 -13.82 19.80 -19.39
CA ARG A 435 -13.04 20.64 -20.30
C ARG A 435 -13.80 20.83 -21.63
N GLU A 436 -14.46 19.76 -22.10
CA GLU A 436 -15.32 19.75 -23.26
C GLU A 436 -16.75 19.35 -22.85
N PRO A 437 -17.81 19.81 -23.56
CA PRO A 437 -19.18 19.40 -23.29
C PRO A 437 -19.30 17.86 -23.27
N ASP A 438 -20.02 17.31 -22.30
CA ASP A 438 -20.35 15.89 -22.22
C ASP A 438 -21.86 15.72 -22.26
N ALA A 439 -22.35 14.93 -23.19
CA ALA A 439 -23.78 14.74 -23.39
C ALA A 439 -24.37 13.56 -22.61
N ARG A 440 -23.54 12.82 -21.86
CA ARG A 440 -24.02 11.78 -20.95
C ARG A 440 -24.67 12.40 -19.71
N PRO A 441 -25.62 11.71 -19.04
CA PRO A 441 -26.09 12.12 -17.73
C PRO A 441 -24.93 12.24 -16.72
N LEU A 442 -25.02 13.23 -15.81
CA LEU A 442 -23.96 13.46 -14.82
C LEU A 442 -23.84 12.29 -13.86
N ILE A 443 -24.96 11.82 -13.32
CA ILE A 443 -25.04 10.68 -12.41
C ILE A 443 -26.02 9.68 -13.02
N VAL A 444 -25.63 8.40 -13.01
CA VAL A 444 -26.50 7.29 -13.43
C VAL A 444 -26.55 6.28 -12.30
N THR A 445 -27.77 5.86 -11.96
CA THR A 445 -28.03 4.84 -10.95
C THR A 445 -28.73 3.65 -11.59
N ASP A 446 -28.30 2.43 -11.24
CA ASP A 446 -28.85 1.17 -11.74
C ASP A 446 -28.96 0.17 -10.59
N ASP A 447 -30.15 -0.38 -10.35
CA ASP A 447 -30.45 -1.28 -9.23
C ASP A 447 -29.91 -0.77 -7.88
N CYS A 448 -30.31 0.43 -7.52
CA CYS A 448 -29.91 1.11 -6.29
C CYS A 448 -31.10 1.43 -5.39
N THR A 449 -30.88 1.40 -4.08
CA THR A 449 -31.87 1.84 -3.10
C THR A 449 -31.35 3.05 -2.31
N ASN A 450 -32.17 4.11 -2.22
CA ASN A 450 -31.87 5.27 -1.40
C ASN A 450 -30.55 5.97 -1.77
N VAL A 451 -30.43 6.44 -3.02
CA VAL A 451 -29.39 7.37 -3.44
C VAL A 451 -29.89 8.80 -3.20
N VAL A 452 -29.20 9.54 -2.34
CA VAL A 452 -29.63 10.89 -1.89
C VAL A 452 -28.54 11.89 -2.26
N GLU A 453 -28.95 12.90 -3.05
CA GLU A 453 -28.12 14.05 -3.41
C GLU A 453 -28.56 15.28 -2.61
N ARG A 454 -27.62 16.02 -2.00
CA ARG A 454 -27.86 17.21 -1.16
C ARG A 454 -26.92 18.36 -1.50
#